data_d11c02c442f147131839ef4f16ca715d
#
_entry.id   d11c02c442f147131839ef4f16ca715d
#
_cell.length_a   1.000
_cell.length_b   1.000
_cell.length_c   1.000
_cell.angle_alpha   90.00
_cell.angle_beta   90.00
_cell.angle_gamma   90.00
#
_symmetry.space_group_name_H-M   'P 1'
#
loop_
_entity.id
_entity.type
_entity.pdbx_description
1 polymer ?
#
loop_
_entity_poly.entity_id
_entity_poly.type
_entity_poly.pdbx_seq_one_letter_code
_entity_poly.pdbx_strand_id
1 'polypeptide(L)'
;MTIRTSIAAAGAAVVVAGAGAVLLPAVASAHSTTHTLKFTAVQLKQAKFSKTDGGTTEQDVNSAGKTIGFDVTNYGFNPTTKAESLNVALSTNGGILYGALKPSNGPIIKGTVTGGTGAFQGATGTIVGKQLNKAGTKTAVTITYSS
;
A
#
# COMPACT_ATOMS: atom_id res chain seq x y z
N MET A 1 -31.91 7.67 -15.15
CA MET A 1 -31.16 6.53 -14.58
C MET A 1 -31.07 6.74 -13.08
N THR A 2 -31.94 6.08 -12.31
CA THR A 2 -32.18 6.37 -10.89
C THR A 2 -31.39 5.39 -10.05
N ILE A 3 -30.38 5.87 -9.33
CA ILE A 3 -29.57 5.06 -8.40
C ILE A 3 -30.36 4.92 -7.09
N ARG A 4 -30.81 3.70 -6.79
CA ARG A 4 -31.44 3.37 -5.50
C ARG A 4 -30.33 3.00 -4.50
N THR A 5 -30.11 3.85 -3.52
CA THR A 5 -29.25 3.57 -2.36
C THR A 5 -30.11 2.83 -1.33
N SER A 6 -29.85 1.56 -1.08
CA SER A 6 -30.50 0.79 -0.01
C SER A 6 -29.73 1.02 1.29
N ILE A 7 -30.28 1.80 2.20
CA ILE A 7 -29.79 1.92 3.58
C ILE A 7 -30.48 0.84 4.39
N ALA A 8 -29.75 -0.17 4.85
CA ALA A 8 -30.22 -1.14 5.81
C ALA A 8 -30.16 -0.52 7.22
N ALA A 9 -31.33 -0.11 7.73
CA ALA A 9 -31.48 0.32 9.11
C ALA A 9 -31.57 -0.92 10.00
N ALA A 10 -30.54 -1.17 10.83
CA ALA A 10 -30.62 -2.14 11.90
C ALA A 10 -31.44 -1.56 13.06
N GLY A 11 -32.65 -2.07 13.26
CA GLY A 11 -33.52 -1.71 14.35
C GLY A 11 -32.97 -2.21 15.69
N ALA A 12 -32.77 -1.29 16.63
CA ALA A 12 -32.47 -1.61 18.03
C ALA A 12 -33.78 -1.90 18.76
N ALA A 13 -34.00 -3.15 19.19
CA ALA A 13 -35.04 -3.50 20.13
C ALA A 13 -34.57 -3.19 21.55
N VAL A 14 -35.16 -2.20 22.21
CA VAL A 14 -34.95 -1.92 23.64
C VAL A 14 -35.94 -2.75 24.44
N VAL A 15 -35.44 -3.76 25.14
CA VAL A 15 -36.20 -4.45 26.21
C VAL A 15 -35.70 -3.91 27.54
N VAL A 16 -36.56 -3.12 28.22
CA VAL A 16 -36.34 -2.68 29.60
C VAL A 16 -36.92 -3.73 30.54
N ALA A 17 -36.08 -4.49 31.22
CA ALA A 17 -36.43 -5.21 32.45
C ALA A 17 -35.25 -5.10 33.43
N GLY A 18 -35.54 -4.59 34.60
CA GLY A 18 -34.54 -4.16 35.59
C GLY A 18 -33.69 -5.27 36.16
N ALA A 19 -32.43 -4.96 36.24
CA ALA A 19 -31.33 -5.29 37.15
C ALA A 19 -30.01 -5.04 36.42
N GLY A 20 -29.21 -4.12 36.93
CA GLY A 20 -28.06 -3.52 36.29
C GLY A 20 -27.00 -4.41 35.60
N ALA A 21 -27.30 -4.88 34.40
CA ALA A 21 -26.30 -5.42 33.51
C ALA A 21 -25.98 -4.33 32.48
N VAL A 22 -24.82 -3.71 32.63
CA VAL A 22 -24.24 -2.86 31.58
C VAL A 22 -23.90 -3.78 30.40
N LEU A 23 -24.78 -3.81 29.39
CA LEU A 23 -24.50 -4.44 28.13
C LEU A 23 -23.43 -3.57 27.42
N LEU A 24 -22.17 -3.94 27.57
CA LEU A 24 -21.11 -3.40 26.72
C LEU A 24 -21.46 -3.79 25.28
N PRO A 25 -21.49 -2.83 24.32
CA PRO A 25 -21.68 -3.21 22.94
C PRO A 25 -20.56 -4.15 22.54
N ALA A 26 -20.93 -5.32 22.01
CA ALA A 26 -19.96 -6.21 21.41
C ALA A 26 -19.27 -5.44 20.27
N VAL A 27 -18.04 -5.02 20.45
CA VAL A 27 -17.19 -4.50 19.39
C VAL A 27 -17.02 -5.66 18.41
N ALA A 28 -17.73 -5.62 17.30
CA ALA A 28 -17.51 -6.53 16.20
C ALA A 28 -16.04 -6.37 15.79
N SER A 29 -15.23 -7.37 16.09
CA SER A 29 -13.85 -7.41 15.61
C SER A 29 -13.92 -7.42 14.09
N ALA A 30 -13.54 -6.32 13.46
CA ALA A 30 -13.39 -6.28 12.02
C ALA A 30 -12.34 -7.35 11.66
N HIS A 31 -12.76 -8.40 10.97
CA HIS A 31 -11.84 -9.40 10.46
C HIS A 31 -10.99 -8.72 9.38
N SER A 32 -9.75 -8.39 9.74
CA SER A 32 -8.77 -7.89 8.80
C SER A 32 -8.41 -9.02 7.82
N THR A 33 -8.68 -8.82 6.55
CA THR A 33 -8.34 -9.78 5.50
C THR A 33 -6.93 -9.50 4.98
N THR A 34 -6.09 -10.54 4.97
CA THR A 34 -4.73 -10.42 4.42
C THR A 34 -4.74 -10.67 2.91
N HIS A 35 -4.15 -9.76 2.18
CA HIS A 35 -4.02 -9.79 0.72
C HIS A 35 -2.55 -9.82 0.32
N THR A 36 -2.27 -10.38 -0.86
CA THR A 36 -0.91 -10.38 -1.42
C THR A 36 -0.95 -9.96 -2.88
N LEU A 37 -0.17 -8.92 -3.21
CA LEU A 37 0.12 -8.49 -4.58
C LEU A 37 1.53 -8.96 -4.96
N LYS A 38 1.68 -9.55 -6.17
CA LYS A 38 2.97 -9.94 -6.73
C LYS A 38 3.06 -9.44 -8.17
N PHE A 39 4.14 -8.72 -8.47
CA PHE A 39 4.37 -8.16 -9.80
C PHE A 39 5.87 -7.91 -10.03
N THR A 40 6.21 -7.54 -11.25
CA THR A 40 7.53 -7.00 -11.61
C THR A 40 7.36 -5.53 -11.95
N ALA A 41 8.02 -4.67 -11.18
CA ALA A 41 8.18 -3.26 -11.49
C ALA A 41 9.29 -3.12 -12.55
N VAL A 42 8.97 -2.46 -13.65
CA VAL A 42 9.87 -2.19 -14.78
C VAL A 42 10.04 -0.70 -14.90
N GLN A 43 11.25 -0.19 -14.66
CA GLN A 43 11.55 1.23 -14.70
C GLN A 43 11.33 1.80 -16.11
N LEU A 44 10.50 2.82 -16.21
CA LEU A 44 10.24 3.58 -17.44
C LEU A 44 11.14 4.81 -17.52
N LYS A 45 11.24 5.54 -16.40
CA LYS A 45 11.98 6.80 -16.36
C LYS A 45 12.59 7.01 -14.97
N GLN A 46 13.77 7.66 -14.96
CA GLN A 46 14.37 8.21 -13.75
C GLN A 46 14.53 9.72 -13.92
N ALA A 47 14.24 10.47 -12.89
CA ALA A 47 14.44 11.91 -12.82
C ALA A 47 15.25 12.27 -11.57
N LYS A 48 16.17 13.21 -11.72
CA LYS A 48 16.92 13.81 -10.61
C LYS A 48 16.40 15.22 -10.42
N PHE A 49 15.90 15.53 -9.23
CA PHE A 49 15.31 16.84 -8.92
C PHE A 49 16.33 17.80 -8.30
N SER A 50 17.27 17.24 -7.53
CA SER A 50 18.38 17.96 -6.92
C SER A 50 19.61 17.06 -6.81
N LYS A 51 20.63 17.51 -6.07
CA LYS A 51 21.81 16.66 -5.75
C LYS A 51 21.44 15.50 -4.83
N THR A 52 20.37 15.64 -4.06
CA THR A 52 19.95 14.72 -2.99
C THR A 52 18.61 14.06 -3.23
N ASP A 53 17.84 14.52 -4.22
CA ASP A 53 16.47 14.05 -4.43
C ASP A 53 16.23 13.64 -5.87
N GLY A 54 15.40 12.64 -6.04
CA GLY A 54 14.99 12.13 -7.34
C GLY A 54 13.85 11.14 -7.23
N GLY A 55 13.52 10.54 -8.34
CA GLY A 55 12.47 9.53 -8.39
C GLY A 55 12.52 8.69 -9.67
N THR A 56 11.80 7.59 -9.63
CA THR A 56 11.54 6.71 -10.77
C THR A 56 10.06 6.58 -11.02
N THR A 57 9.70 6.35 -12.27
CA THR A 57 8.36 5.85 -12.64
C THR A 57 8.51 4.47 -13.21
N GLU A 58 7.64 3.57 -12.82
CA GLU A 58 7.71 2.15 -13.15
C GLU A 58 6.36 1.65 -13.67
N GLN A 59 6.40 0.67 -14.55
CA GLN A 59 5.24 -0.08 -15.00
C GLN A 59 5.23 -1.43 -14.29
N ASP A 60 4.10 -1.75 -13.66
CA ASP A 60 3.92 -2.99 -12.93
C ASP A 60 3.27 -4.05 -13.80
N VAL A 61 3.96 -5.15 -13.98
CA VAL A 61 3.47 -6.27 -14.80
C VAL A 61 3.34 -7.54 -13.97
N ASN A 62 2.25 -8.27 -14.17
CA ASN A 62 2.04 -9.58 -13.54
C ASN A 62 2.89 -10.67 -14.21
N SER A 63 2.83 -11.90 -13.72
CA SER A 63 3.56 -13.05 -14.25
C SER A 63 3.21 -13.38 -15.71
N ALA A 64 2.06 -12.95 -16.22
CA ALA A 64 1.64 -13.10 -17.61
C ALA A 64 2.11 -11.92 -18.51
N GLY A 65 2.88 -10.97 -17.97
CA GLY A 65 3.34 -9.78 -18.70
C GLY A 65 2.28 -8.70 -18.88
N LYS A 66 1.09 -8.85 -18.27
CA LYS A 66 0.02 -7.85 -18.35
C LYS A 66 0.27 -6.74 -17.33
N THR A 67 0.15 -5.49 -17.77
CA THR A 67 0.17 -4.32 -16.88
C THR A 67 -0.98 -4.37 -15.89
N ILE A 68 -0.66 -4.22 -14.61
CA ILE A 68 -1.61 -4.18 -13.50
C ILE A 68 -1.64 -2.81 -12.80
N GLY A 69 -0.63 -2.00 -13.03
CA GLY A 69 -0.49 -0.69 -12.44
C GLY A 69 0.76 0.04 -12.89
N PHE A 70 0.99 1.17 -12.23
CA PHE A 70 2.19 1.98 -12.34
C PHE A 70 2.57 2.46 -10.95
N ASP A 71 3.86 2.52 -10.68
CA ASP A 71 4.31 3.15 -9.45
C ASP A 71 5.26 4.32 -9.68
N VAL A 72 5.36 5.14 -8.64
CA VAL A 72 6.34 6.21 -8.54
C VAL A 72 7.08 6.01 -7.23
N THR A 73 8.39 5.86 -7.34
CA THR A 73 9.29 5.82 -6.18
C THR A 73 10.06 7.13 -6.08
N ASN A 74 9.98 7.81 -4.95
CA ASN A 74 10.74 9.02 -4.66
C ASN A 74 11.81 8.72 -3.61
N TYR A 75 13.00 9.20 -3.83
CA TYR A 75 14.11 9.13 -2.87
C TYR A 75 14.61 10.52 -2.50
N GLY A 76 15.00 10.67 -1.25
CA GLY A 76 15.62 11.88 -0.72
C GLY A 76 16.72 11.55 0.27
N PHE A 77 17.73 12.42 0.36
CA PHE A 77 18.82 12.33 1.31
C PHE A 77 19.01 13.66 2.01
N ASN A 78 18.91 13.66 3.33
CA ASN A 78 19.19 14.82 4.14
C ASN A 78 20.68 14.84 4.52
N PRO A 79 21.49 15.77 3.98
CA PRO A 79 22.93 15.81 4.22
C PRO A 79 23.30 16.17 5.66
N THR A 80 22.41 16.86 6.39
CA THR A 80 22.63 17.25 7.78
C THR A 80 22.41 16.08 8.73
N THR A 81 21.27 15.39 8.61
CA THR A 81 20.91 14.27 9.51
C THR A 81 21.41 12.93 9.00
N LYS A 82 21.93 12.87 7.76
CA LYS A 82 22.29 11.63 7.06
C LYS A 82 21.11 10.66 6.86
N ALA A 83 19.89 11.16 7.02
CA ALA A 83 18.70 10.36 6.84
C ALA A 83 18.37 10.21 5.35
N GLU A 84 18.02 8.99 4.96
CA GLU A 84 17.50 8.65 3.63
C GLU A 84 16.01 8.38 3.73
N SER A 85 15.26 8.83 2.74
CA SER A 85 13.85 8.53 2.58
C SER A 85 13.60 7.88 1.23
N LEU A 86 12.77 6.85 1.21
CA LEU A 86 12.39 6.15 0.00
C LEU A 86 10.89 5.82 0.10
N ASN A 87 10.08 6.49 -0.70
CA ASN A 87 8.62 6.36 -0.66
C ASN A 87 8.10 5.90 -2.01
N VAL A 88 7.10 5.03 -2.00
CA VAL A 88 6.45 4.51 -3.20
C VAL A 88 4.95 4.78 -3.16
N ALA A 89 4.39 5.10 -4.32
CA ALA A 89 2.96 5.18 -4.57
C ALA A 89 2.62 4.29 -5.76
N LEU A 90 1.97 3.16 -5.49
CA LEU A 90 1.49 2.20 -6.49
C LEU A 90 0.05 2.49 -6.85
N SER A 91 -0.22 2.83 -8.11
CA SER A 91 -1.56 3.06 -8.66
C SER A 91 -2.05 1.82 -9.40
N THR A 92 -3.21 1.32 -9.01
CA THR A 92 -3.90 0.18 -9.64
C THR A 92 -5.36 0.53 -9.91
N ASN A 93 -6.11 -0.37 -10.55
CA ASN A 93 -7.57 -0.20 -10.71
C ASN A 93 -8.34 -0.16 -9.37
N GLY A 94 -7.75 -0.66 -8.27
CA GLY A 94 -8.36 -0.65 -6.94
C GLY A 94 -8.14 0.65 -6.16
N GLY A 95 -7.23 1.51 -6.61
CA GLY A 95 -6.83 2.73 -5.92
C GLY A 95 -5.31 2.88 -5.86
N ILE A 96 -4.84 3.69 -4.92
CA ILE A 96 -3.41 3.93 -4.70
C ILE A 96 -2.99 3.31 -3.37
N LEU A 97 -1.90 2.54 -3.37
CA LEU A 97 -1.26 2.02 -2.17
C LEU A 97 0.03 2.79 -1.93
N TYR A 98 0.24 3.24 -0.69
CA TYR A 98 1.43 3.98 -0.29
C TYR A 98 2.36 3.10 0.54
N GLY A 99 3.67 3.30 0.37
CA GLY A 99 4.68 2.61 1.14
C GLY A 99 5.91 3.44 1.44
N ALA A 100 6.55 3.11 2.57
CA ALA A 100 7.86 3.61 2.94
C ALA A 100 8.87 2.46 2.85
N LEU A 101 9.90 2.64 2.04
CA LEU A 101 10.95 1.66 1.82
C LEU A 101 12.18 2.01 2.65
N LYS A 102 12.93 1.01 3.05
CA LYS A 102 14.22 1.20 3.73
C LYS A 102 15.33 1.12 2.69
N PRO A 103 16.24 2.10 2.63
CA PRO A 103 17.43 2.03 1.80
C PRO A 103 18.22 0.76 2.06
N SER A 104 18.76 0.17 1.01
CA SER A 104 19.52 -1.08 1.10
C SER A 104 20.69 -1.04 0.12
N ASN A 105 21.85 -1.48 0.56
CA ASN A 105 23.03 -1.65 -0.29
C ASN A 105 23.03 -3.00 -1.04
N GLY A 106 21.98 -3.81 -0.87
CA GLY A 106 21.85 -5.12 -1.48
C GLY A 106 20.70 -5.20 -2.49
N PRO A 107 20.52 -6.34 -3.14
CA PRO A 107 19.48 -6.53 -4.15
C PRO A 107 18.07 -6.64 -3.55
N ILE A 108 17.94 -6.68 -2.23
CA ILE A 108 16.64 -6.79 -1.55
C ILE A 108 16.31 -5.48 -0.87
N ILE A 109 15.17 -4.92 -1.22
CA ILE A 109 14.58 -3.72 -0.63
C ILE A 109 13.40 -4.17 0.23
N LYS A 110 13.29 -3.64 1.45
CA LYS A 110 12.18 -3.93 2.36
C LYS A 110 11.49 -2.63 2.74
N GLY A 111 10.21 -2.73 3.05
CA GLY A 111 9.43 -1.58 3.49
C GLY A 111 8.12 -1.97 4.13
N THR A 112 7.33 -0.96 4.45
CA THR A 112 6.01 -1.08 5.05
C THR A 112 4.96 -0.39 4.20
N VAL A 113 3.77 -0.95 4.14
CA VAL A 113 2.58 -0.27 3.64
C VAL A 113 2.16 0.76 4.67
N THR A 114 1.99 2.01 4.24
CA THR A 114 1.66 3.14 5.12
C THR A 114 0.21 3.62 4.97
N GLY A 115 -0.53 3.02 4.06
CA GLY A 115 -1.93 3.34 3.79
C GLY A 115 -2.26 3.26 2.32
N GLY A 116 -3.40 3.83 1.94
CA GLY A 116 -3.83 3.89 0.55
C GLY A 116 -5.20 4.54 0.39
N THR A 117 -5.71 4.51 -0.84
CA THR A 117 -7.05 4.99 -1.22
C THR A 117 -7.86 3.86 -1.86
N GLY A 118 -9.17 4.04 -1.98
CA GLY A 118 -10.04 3.02 -2.58
C GLY A 118 -9.98 1.70 -1.81
N ALA A 119 -9.69 0.59 -2.51
CA ALA A 119 -9.57 -0.73 -1.90
C ALA A 119 -8.38 -0.86 -0.92
N PHE A 120 -7.49 0.11 -0.86
CA PHE A 120 -6.32 0.13 0.03
C PHE A 120 -6.49 1.10 1.21
N GLN A 121 -7.68 1.66 1.42
CA GLN A 121 -7.94 2.56 2.54
C GLN A 121 -7.67 1.85 3.87
N GLY A 122 -6.83 2.47 4.72
CA GLY A 122 -6.42 1.88 6.00
C GLY A 122 -5.43 0.72 5.89
N ALA A 123 -4.95 0.38 4.70
CA ALA A 123 -4.03 -0.74 4.50
C ALA A 123 -2.74 -0.57 5.29
N THR A 124 -2.32 -1.66 5.93
CA THR A 124 -1.03 -1.81 6.60
C THR A 124 -0.37 -3.11 6.19
N GLY A 125 0.96 -3.18 6.23
CA GLY A 125 1.62 -4.43 5.82
C GLY A 125 3.09 -4.26 5.48
N THR A 126 3.61 -5.16 4.65
CA THR A 126 5.02 -5.23 4.30
C THR A 126 5.22 -5.20 2.79
N ILE A 127 6.34 -4.63 2.37
CA ILE A 127 6.80 -4.58 0.98
C ILE A 127 8.17 -5.25 0.92
N VAL A 128 8.35 -6.15 -0.03
CA VAL A 128 9.64 -6.77 -0.35
C VAL A 128 9.89 -6.66 -1.84
N GLY A 129 10.95 -5.98 -2.22
CA GLY A 129 11.46 -5.88 -3.57
C GLY A 129 12.75 -6.68 -3.73
N LYS A 130 12.91 -7.42 -4.82
CA LYS A 130 14.15 -8.10 -5.20
C LYS A 130 14.56 -7.63 -6.59
N GLN A 131 15.69 -6.95 -6.70
CA GLN A 131 16.26 -6.55 -7.98
C GLN A 131 16.54 -7.79 -8.85
N LEU A 132 16.08 -7.77 -10.09
CA LEU A 132 16.22 -8.88 -11.05
C LEU A 132 17.40 -8.69 -12.01
N ASN A 133 17.95 -7.47 -12.07
CA ASN A 133 19.12 -7.17 -12.91
C ASN A 133 20.08 -6.20 -12.19
N LYS A 134 21.34 -6.20 -12.63
CA LYS A 134 22.40 -5.35 -12.05
C LYS A 134 22.13 -3.85 -12.21
N ALA A 135 21.37 -3.45 -13.23
CA ALA A 135 21.02 -2.05 -13.48
C ALA A 135 19.93 -1.53 -12.53
N GLY A 136 19.29 -2.42 -11.75
CA GLY A 136 18.20 -2.06 -10.85
C GLY A 136 16.90 -1.62 -11.55
N THR A 137 16.81 -1.81 -12.88
CA THR A 137 15.65 -1.36 -13.68
C THR A 137 14.50 -2.34 -13.71
N LYS A 138 14.67 -3.52 -13.09
CA LYS A 138 13.61 -4.52 -12.91
C LYS A 138 13.65 -5.06 -11.50
N THR A 139 12.49 -5.02 -10.82
CA THR A 139 12.35 -5.45 -9.43
C THR A 139 11.14 -6.36 -9.29
N ALA A 140 11.33 -7.59 -8.80
CA ALA A 140 10.21 -8.42 -8.37
C ALA A 140 9.69 -7.91 -7.03
N VAL A 141 8.41 -7.54 -6.97
CA VAL A 141 7.78 -6.95 -5.80
C VAL A 141 6.73 -7.89 -5.23
N THR A 142 6.75 -8.04 -3.91
CA THR A 142 5.68 -8.69 -3.14
C THR A 142 5.21 -7.73 -2.06
N ILE A 143 3.92 -7.43 -2.07
CA ILE A 143 3.25 -6.61 -1.04
C ILE A 143 2.26 -7.52 -0.33
N THR A 144 2.40 -7.65 0.98
CA THR A 144 1.40 -8.33 1.84
C THR A 144 0.78 -7.27 2.74
N TYR A 145 -0.54 -7.12 2.66
CA TYR A 145 -1.25 -6.08 3.41
C TYR A 145 -2.59 -6.60 3.95
N SER A 146 -3.09 -5.90 4.97
CA SER A 146 -4.43 -6.06 5.52
C SER A 146 -5.17 -4.73 5.46
N SER A 147 -6.44 -4.77 5.13
CA SER A 147 -7.35 -3.62 5.06
C SER A 147 -8.72 -4.00 5.61
#